data_995442289f463719e7bf5b713d73e6ff
#
_entry.id   995442289f463719e7bf5b713d73e6ff
#
_cell.length_a   1.000
_cell.length_b   1.000
_cell.length_c   1.000
_cell.angle_alpha   90.00
_cell.angle_beta   90.00
_cell.angle_gamma   90.00
#
_symmetry.space_group_name_H-M   'P 1'
#
loop_
_entity.id
_entity.type
_entity.pdbx_description
1 polymer ?
#
loop_
_entity_poly.entity_id
_entity_poly.type
_entity_poly.pdbx_seq_one_letter_code
_entity_poly.pdbx_strand_id
1 'polypeptide(L)'
;MLTLCIFTLFVIAVCSYIYFSIRKRYNYWKDRGIVHEEPKFIVGNFSFFMRKSFWEYFYDLKKKFPEDCVGIYLGLQPGLVVQSPELAKKVLFDADCFQHRFTYSGTVADPIGSLNLFVSKGRLRKDLQQAYSPLFTTARLKTVTTLMNINAQDLKEKIQRDFVEQGKRVNIKKLMTMYVTDTLAFGVFGIRLSTLKGEKSPLWDITSHITKCNFSRGLEILTIFFIPRLAEALRMKFFSAPATEIFKKMFWSVVKLRQAKGEKNNTDLLDYFLKLQDKFAAIGYDDISENLMLSQAAAFIMASIETTTVTLTYTIFELAYHKEEQEMLYNEINDVVRKSGKNVLDYTELSELKYLIAVINETLRKCVPLQHLDRVPLNDYQLTDDIVLEKGIPIMVNVAALHHDERFFPEPNEWRPERFLNTSEFDALNYTFLPFGEGHRSCIGKRYGMLQLKTALAQIVHNFRIEPITPYELKRDPYSIVLAPIDGASVKFVPR
;
A
#
# COMPACT_ATOMS: atom_id res chain seq x y z
N MET A 1 35.85 -22.63 -40.93
CA MET A 1 35.93 -21.17 -41.05
C MET A 1 34.66 -20.55 -41.60
N LEU A 2 34.14 -20.97 -42.77
CA LEU A 2 32.94 -20.38 -43.40
C LEU A 2 31.71 -20.42 -42.50
N THR A 3 31.42 -21.55 -41.86
CA THR A 3 30.30 -21.70 -40.91
C THR A 3 30.38 -20.76 -39.71
N LEU A 4 31.57 -20.55 -39.15
CA LEU A 4 31.82 -19.63 -38.07
C LEU A 4 31.60 -18.17 -38.51
N CYS A 5 32.07 -17.81 -39.70
CA CYS A 5 31.85 -16.47 -40.26
C CYS A 5 30.34 -16.19 -40.48
N ILE A 6 29.62 -17.17 -41.06
CA ILE A 6 28.15 -17.05 -41.25
C ILE A 6 27.43 -16.89 -39.91
N PHE A 7 27.79 -17.70 -38.89
CA PHE A 7 27.19 -17.60 -37.55
C PHE A 7 27.49 -16.24 -36.93
N THR A 8 28.73 -15.75 -37.02
CA THR A 8 29.08 -14.42 -36.47
C THR A 8 28.31 -13.29 -37.15
N LEU A 9 28.20 -13.32 -38.51
CA LEU A 9 27.41 -12.35 -39.25
C LEU A 9 25.94 -12.40 -38.88
N PHE A 10 25.37 -13.58 -38.69
CA PHE A 10 23.98 -13.75 -38.23
C PHE A 10 23.78 -13.15 -36.84
N VAL A 11 24.67 -13.42 -35.89
CA VAL A 11 24.60 -12.84 -34.54
C VAL A 11 24.70 -11.32 -34.59
N ILE A 12 25.62 -10.75 -35.38
CA ILE A 12 25.74 -9.31 -35.56
C ILE A 12 24.46 -8.72 -36.14
N ALA A 13 23.88 -9.35 -37.17
CA ALA A 13 22.64 -8.89 -37.79
C ALA A 13 21.47 -8.90 -36.78
N VAL A 14 21.33 -9.97 -35.99
CA VAL A 14 20.31 -10.07 -34.93
C VAL A 14 20.53 -9.01 -33.86
N CYS A 15 21.74 -8.85 -33.36
CA CYS A 15 22.06 -7.82 -32.36
C CYS A 15 21.79 -6.40 -32.88
N SER A 16 22.15 -6.12 -34.12
CA SER A 16 21.89 -4.83 -34.79
C SER A 16 20.39 -4.59 -34.93
N TYR A 17 19.63 -5.60 -35.39
CA TYR A 17 18.19 -5.51 -35.50
C TYR A 17 17.53 -5.22 -34.12
N ILE A 18 17.94 -5.94 -33.08
CA ILE A 18 17.46 -5.72 -31.71
C ILE A 18 17.79 -4.29 -31.25
N TYR A 19 19.03 -3.84 -31.46
CA TYR A 19 19.48 -2.50 -31.09
C TYR A 19 18.64 -1.40 -31.76
N PHE A 20 18.47 -1.47 -33.10
CA PHE A 20 17.67 -0.47 -33.80
C PHE A 20 16.18 -0.55 -33.44
N SER A 21 15.64 -1.76 -33.21
CA SER A 21 14.26 -1.94 -32.77
C SER A 21 14.03 -1.29 -31.40
N ILE A 22 14.94 -1.47 -30.42
CA ILE A 22 14.87 -0.84 -29.10
C ILE A 22 15.01 0.68 -29.24
N ARG A 23 15.96 1.17 -30.03
CA ARG A 23 16.11 2.61 -30.25
C ARG A 23 14.87 3.25 -30.86
N LYS A 24 14.23 2.61 -31.81
CA LYS A 24 12.97 3.08 -32.40
C LYS A 24 11.86 3.18 -31.35
N ARG A 25 11.75 2.21 -30.44
CA ARG A 25 10.78 2.26 -29.35
C ARG A 25 11.06 3.40 -28.37
N TYR A 26 12.32 3.69 -28.10
CA TYR A 26 12.73 4.78 -27.21
C TYR A 26 12.60 6.18 -27.80
N ASN A 27 12.26 6.31 -29.08
CA ASN A 27 11.90 7.57 -29.69
C ASN A 27 10.42 7.94 -29.52
N TYR A 28 9.60 7.07 -28.93
CA TYR A 28 8.14 7.24 -28.83
C TYR A 28 7.74 8.63 -28.29
N TRP A 29 8.28 9.07 -27.17
CA TRP A 29 8.00 10.39 -26.57
C TRP A 29 8.66 11.52 -27.33
N LYS A 30 9.88 11.33 -27.79
CA LYS A 30 10.60 12.31 -28.59
C LYS A 30 9.88 12.65 -29.88
N ASP A 31 9.39 11.63 -30.59
CA ASP A 31 8.67 11.81 -31.87
C ASP A 31 7.34 12.54 -31.69
N ARG A 32 6.81 12.59 -30.47
CA ARG A 32 5.59 13.30 -30.05
C ARG A 32 5.86 14.65 -29.39
N GLY A 33 7.10 15.06 -29.28
CA GLY A 33 7.49 16.32 -28.63
C GLY A 33 7.24 16.35 -27.12
N ILE A 34 7.03 15.19 -26.47
CA ILE A 34 6.74 15.10 -25.05
C ILE A 34 8.04 15.03 -24.24
N VAL A 35 8.15 15.86 -23.22
CA VAL A 35 9.26 15.83 -22.27
C VAL A 35 9.31 14.45 -21.60
N HIS A 36 10.49 13.84 -21.58
CA HIS A 36 10.65 12.49 -21.07
C HIS A 36 12.00 12.26 -20.40
N GLU A 37 12.05 11.28 -19.51
CA GLU A 37 13.31 10.82 -18.95
C GLU A 37 14.00 9.85 -19.94
N GLU A 38 15.27 10.14 -20.27
CA GLU A 38 16.07 9.32 -21.18
C GLU A 38 16.20 7.87 -20.66
N PRO A 39 15.78 6.87 -21.46
CA PRO A 39 15.83 5.48 -21.03
C PRO A 39 17.24 4.89 -21.09
N LYS A 40 17.57 4.01 -20.17
CA LYS A 40 18.74 3.13 -20.30
C LYS A 40 18.41 1.92 -21.15
N PHE A 41 19.39 1.47 -21.96
CA PHE A 41 19.22 0.35 -22.89
C PHE A 41 18.62 -0.88 -22.18
N ILE A 42 17.58 -1.48 -22.76
CA ILE A 42 16.77 -2.61 -22.27
C ILE A 42 15.92 -2.30 -21.02
N VAL A 43 16.51 -1.71 -19.98
CA VAL A 43 15.84 -1.54 -18.67
C VAL A 43 14.95 -0.30 -18.59
N GLY A 44 14.98 0.57 -19.61
CA GLY A 44 14.22 1.83 -19.57
C GLY A 44 14.65 2.71 -18.41
N ASN A 45 13.69 3.21 -17.65
CA ASN A 45 13.97 4.08 -16.49
C ASN A 45 14.13 3.31 -15.17
N PHE A 46 14.14 1.96 -15.17
CA PHE A 46 14.35 1.18 -13.96
C PHE A 46 15.81 1.08 -13.48
N SER A 47 16.72 1.85 -14.07
CA SER A 47 18.12 1.89 -13.63
C SER A 47 18.33 2.40 -12.21
N PHE A 48 17.27 2.95 -11.57
CA PHE A 48 17.29 3.33 -10.15
C PHE A 48 17.17 2.13 -9.20
N PHE A 49 16.52 1.03 -9.66
CA PHE A 49 16.34 -0.18 -8.86
C PHE A 49 17.67 -0.64 -8.23
N MET A 50 17.65 -1.06 -6.98
CA MET A 50 18.80 -1.36 -6.11
C MET A 50 19.50 -0.14 -5.49
N ARG A 51 19.31 1.10 -5.98
CA ARG A 51 19.98 2.29 -5.50
C ARG A 51 19.07 3.27 -4.78
N LYS A 52 17.81 3.35 -5.23
CA LYS A 52 16.78 4.24 -4.70
C LYS A 52 15.48 3.49 -4.54
N SER A 53 14.69 3.85 -3.55
CA SER A 53 13.32 3.39 -3.42
C SER A 53 12.43 3.99 -4.54
N PHE A 54 11.28 3.38 -4.77
CA PHE A 54 10.28 3.92 -5.70
C PHE A 54 9.85 5.33 -5.31
N TRP A 55 9.72 5.61 -4.01
CA TRP A 55 9.37 6.93 -3.52
C TRP A 55 10.42 7.98 -3.93
N GLU A 56 11.70 7.69 -3.72
CA GLU A 56 12.81 8.59 -4.11
C GLU A 56 12.84 8.81 -5.61
N TYR A 57 12.58 7.77 -6.40
CA TYR A 57 12.52 7.89 -7.86
C TYR A 57 11.41 8.87 -8.30
N PHE A 58 10.18 8.70 -7.83
CA PHE A 58 9.05 9.56 -8.20
C PHE A 58 9.19 10.99 -7.65
N TYR A 59 9.76 11.15 -6.47
CA TYR A 59 10.07 12.47 -5.89
C TYR A 59 11.14 13.20 -6.70
N ASP A 60 12.24 12.53 -7.05
CA ASP A 60 13.31 13.11 -7.85
C ASP A 60 12.88 13.41 -9.30
N LEU A 61 11.95 12.60 -9.84
CA LEU A 61 11.39 12.81 -11.17
C LEU A 61 10.74 14.20 -11.30
N LYS A 62 9.94 14.61 -10.30
CA LYS A 62 9.34 15.96 -10.27
C LYS A 62 10.36 17.07 -10.16
N LYS A 63 11.42 16.87 -9.38
CA LYS A 63 12.50 17.85 -9.27
C LYS A 63 13.26 18.04 -10.57
N LYS A 64 13.47 16.94 -11.30
CA LYS A 64 14.17 16.93 -12.57
C LYS A 64 13.32 17.45 -13.73
N PHE A 65 12.02 17.18 -13.70
CA PHE A 65 11.03 17.55 -14.70
C PHE A 65 9.84 18.22 -14.03
N PRO A 66 9.81 19.56 -13.98
CA PRO A 66 8.74 20.31 -13.32
C PRO A 66 7.40 20.29 -14.09
N GLU A 67 7.37 19.77 -15.30
CA GLU A 67 6.21 19.71 -16.18
C GLU A 67 5.04 18.93 -15.54
N ASP A 68 3.83 19.18 -16.01
CA ASP A 68 2.60 18.54 -15.53
C ASP A 68 2.54 17.05 -15.85
N CYS A 69 3.27 16.61 -16.87
CA CYS A 69 3.45 15.21 -17.19
C CYS A 69 4.82 14.95 -17.83
N VAL A 70 5.33 13.73 -17.64
CA VAL A 70 6.64 13.30 -18.10
C VAL A 70 6.54 11.90 -18.67
N GLY A 71 7.07 11.72 -19.89
CA GLY A 71 7.22 10.39 -20.48
C GLY A 71 8.31 9.58 -19.79
N ILE A 72 8.04 8.31 -19.55
CA ILE A 72 9.01 7.34 -19.05
C ILE A 72 8.96 6.06 -19.86
N TYR A 73 9.89 5.15 -19.60
CA TYR A 73 9.92 3.84 -20.24
C TYR A 73 10.00 2.73 -19.19
N LEU A 74 8.96 1.91 -19.12
CA LEU A 74 8.83 0.74 -18.26
C LEU A 74 9.45 -0.48 -18.97
N GLY A 75 10.76 -0.66 -18.84
CA GLY A 75 11.52 -1.48 -19.74
C GLY A 75 11.46 -0.92 -21.17
N LEU A 76 10.87 -1.65 -22.09
CA LEU A 76 10.71 -1.23 -23.49
C LEU A 76 9.34 -0.58 -23.80
N GLN A 77 8.45 -0.48 -22.83
CA GLN A 77 7.12 0.08 -23.01
C GLN A 77 7.08 1.54 -22.59
N PRO A 78 6.57 2.47 -23.42
CA PRO A 78 6.33 3.84 -22.99
C PRO A 78 5.26 3.87 -21.90
N GLY A 79 5.41 4.79 -20.98
CA GLY A 79 4.44 5.12 -19.92
C GLY A 79 4.46 6.62 -19.67
N LEU A 80 3.39 7.17 -19.11
CA LEU A 80 3.28 8.58 -18.79
C LEU A 80 3.13 8.78 -17.29
N VAL A 81 3.87 9.72 -16.71
CA VAL A 81 3.72 10.13 -15.30
C VAL A 81 3.07 11.49 -15.26
N VAL A 82 1.95 11.60 -14.56
CA VAL A 82 1.19 12.83 -14.33
C VAL A 82 1.57 13.40 -12.98
N GLN A 83 1.83 14.72 -12.92
CA GLN A 83 2.36 15.43 -11.77
C GLN A 83 1.57 16.73 -11.45
N SER A 84 0.41 16.93 -12.07
CA SER A 84 -0.52 18.03 -11.73
C SER A 84 -1.87 17.51 -11.23
N PRO A 85 -2.55 18.25 -10.33
CA PRO A 85 -3.86 17.86 -9.79
C PRO A 85 -4.95 17.76 -10.88
N GLU A 86 -4.91 18.64 -11.88
CA GLU A 86 -5.88 18.72 -12.96
C GLU A 86 -5.85 17.43 -13.81
N LEU A 87 -4.64 17.00 -14.19
CA LEU A 87 -4.48 15.76 -14.94
C LEU A 87 -4.72 14.53 -14.08
N ALA A 88 -4.31 14.57 -12.79
CA ALA A 88 -4.64 13.52 -11.83
C ALA A 88 -6.15 13.31 -11.70
N LYS A 89 -6.91 14.39 -11.63
CA LYS A 89 -8.39 14.33 -11.62
C LYS A 89 -8.94 13.64 -12.87
N LYS A 90 -8.51 14.04 -14.07
CA LYS A 90 -8.95 13.43 -15.33
C LYS A 90 -8.71 11.91 -15.30
N VAL A 91 -7.51 11.47 -14.92
CA VAL A 91 -7.11 10.05 -14.91
C VAL A 91 -7.81 9.23 -13.84
N LEU A 92 -8.07 9.80 -12.66
CA LEU A 92 -8.62 9.04 -11.53
C LEU A 92 -10.15 8.93 -11.56
N PHE A 93 -10.86 9.89 -12.17
CA PHE A 93 -12.32 9.96 -12.14
C PHE A 93 -12.99 9.49 -13.43
N ASP A 94 -12.32 9.53 -14.57
CA ASP A 94 -12.87 8.98 -15.80
C ASP A 94 -12.89 7.44 -15.75
N ALA A 95 -14.03 6.93 -15.28
CA ALA A 95 -14.26 5.50 -15.13
C ALA A 95 -14.52 4.78 -16.45
N ASP A 96 -14.85 5.49 -17.51
CA ASP A 96 -15.12 4.86 -18.81
C ASP A 96 -13.83 4.53 -19.53
N CYS A 97 -12.85 5.41 -19.45
CA CYS A 97 -11.54 5.18 -20.06
C CYS A 97 -10.54 4.46 -19.11
N PHE A 98 -10.45 4.84 -17.84
CA PHE A 98 -9.38 4.42 -16.92
C PHE A 98 -9.81 3.39 -15.87
N GLN A 99 -10.60 2.39 -16.26
CA GLN A 99 -11.09 1.35 -15.34
C GLN A 99 -10.01 0.40 -14.82
N HIS A 100 -8.96 0.16 -15.61
CA HIS A 100 -7.99 -0.89 -15.34
C HIS A 100 -6.70 -0.35 -14.72
N ARG A 101 -6.09 -1.17 -13.86
CA ARG A 101 -4.70 -1.00 -13.45
C ARG A 101 -3.77 -1.66 -14.48
N PHE A 102 -2.55 -1.17 -14.54
CA PHE A 102 -1.49 -1.78 -15.33
C PHE A 102 -0.95 -3.05 -14.66
N THR A 103 -0.85 -3.03 -13.34
CA THR A 103 -0.38 -4.14 -12.49
C THR A 103 -1.12 -5.44 -12.79
N TYR A 104 -0.37 -6.54 -13.01
CA TYR A 104 -0.93 -7.87 -13.28
C TYR A 104 0.11 -8.98 -13.16
N SER A 105 -0.25 -10.17 -12.64
CA SER A 105 0.64 -11.33 -12.47
C SER A 105 0.30 -12.57 -13.30
N GLY A 106 -0.85 -12.57 -14.00
CA GLY A 106 -1.30 -13.71 -14.81
C GLY A 106 -2.14 -14.74 -14.04
N THR A 107 -3.31 -15.10 -14.59
CA THR A 107 -4.28 -15.99 -13.89
C THR A 107 -3.82 -17.44 -13.80
N VAL A 108 -3.07 -17.91 -14.77
CA VAL A 108 -2.59 -19.31 -14.82
C VAL A 108 -1.42 -19.54 -13.86
N ALA A 109 -0.49 -18.60 -13.81
CA ALA A 109 0.71 -18.74 -12.98
C ALA A 109 0.46 -18.37 -11.52
N ASP A 110 -0.42 -17.41 -11.27
CA ASP A 110 -0.70 -16.83 -9.96
C ASP A 110 -2.21 -16.57 -9.77
N PRO A 111 -3.04 -17.64 -9.66
CA PRO A 111 -4.49 -17.48 -9.53
C PRO A 111 -4.90 -16.71 -8.27
N ILE A 112 -4.14 -16.80 -7.18
CA ILE A 112 -4.43 -16.03 -5.96
C ILE A 112 -4.00 -14.57 -6.10
N GLY A 113 -2.87 -14.29 -6.69
CA GLY A 113 -2.40 -12.92 -6.88
C GLY A 113 -3.18 -12.14 -7.95
N SER A 114 -3.72 -12.82 -8.98
CA SER A 114 -4.38 -12.16 -10.12
C SER A 114 -5.88 -11.96 -9.98
N LEU A 115 -6.56 -12.70 -9.10
CA LEU A 115 -8.03 -12.64 -8.94
C LEU A 115 -8.50 -11.66 -7.87
N ASN A 116 -7.58 -10.98 -7.15
CA ASN A 116 -7.97 -10.06 -6.10
C ASN A 116 -8.51 -8.71 -6.64
N LEU A 117 -9.28 -8.01 -5.81
CA LEU A 117 -9.92 -6.73 -6.14
C LEU A 117 -8.92 -5.67 -6.65
N PHE A 118 -7.68 -5.67 -6.17
CA PHE A 118 -6.67 -4.67 -6.53
C PHE A 118 -6.28 -4.75 -8.01
N VAL A 119 -6.07 -5.97 -8.55
CA VAL A 119 -5.63 -6.19 -9.93
C VAL A 119 -6.76 -6.62 -10.89
N SER A 120 -7.91 -7.07 -10.36
CA SER A 120 -9.03 -7.54 -11.18
C SER A 120 -9.56 -6.45 -12.12
N LYS A 121 -10.11 -6.89 -13.29
CA LYS A 121 -10.54 -6.02 -14.39
C LYS A 121 -12.01 -6.29 -14.75
N GLY A 122 -12.63 -5.36 -15.47
CA GLY A 122 -13.95 -5.51 -16.08
C GLY A 122 -15.05 -5.89 -15.10
N ARG A 123 -15.89 -6.85 -15.48
CA ARG A 123 -17.06 -7.30 -14.72
C ARG A 123 -16.67 -7.87 -13.36
N LEU A 124 -15.66 -8.75 -13.31
CA LEU A 124 -15.20 -9.34 -12.04
C LEU A 124 -14.87 -8.28 -10.99
N ARG A 125 -14.19 -7.20 -11.38
CA ARG A 125 -13.88 -6.11 -10.45
C ARG A 125 -15.13 -5.43 -9.89
N LYS A 126 -16.13 -5.15 -10.75
CA LYS A 126 -17.39 -4.53 -10.33
C LYS A 126 -18.14 -5.41 -9.33
N ASP A 127 -18.22 -6.70 -9.62
CA ASP A 127 -18.88 -7.69 -8.76
C ASP A 127 -18.16 -7.82 -7.40
N LEU A 128 -16.82 -7.83 -7.38
CA LEU A 128 -16.03 -7.83 -6.16
C LEU A 128 -16.21 -6.55 -5.34
N GLN A 129 -16.15 -5.37 -5.97
CA GLN A 129 -16.33 -4.11 -5.27
C GLN A 129 -17.72 -4.01 -4.62
N GLN A 130 -18.75 -4.39 -5.35
CA GLN A 130 -20.12 -4.42 -4.82
C GLN A 130 -20.24 -5.41 -3.65
N ALA A 131 -19.61 -6.56 -3.79
CA ALA A 131 -19.62 -7.59 -2.76
C ALA A 131 -18.92 -7.12 -1.47
N TYR A 132 -17.83 -6.34 -1.55
CA TYR A 132 -17.06 -5.95 -0.36
C TYR A 132 -17.47 -4.64 0.29
N SER A 133 -18.22 -3.78 -0.38
CA SER A 133 -18.66 -2.51 0.19
C SER A 133 -19.38 -2.65 1.56
N PRO A 134 -20.23 -3.66 1.81
CA PRO A 134 -20.88 -3.84 3.10
C PRO A 134 -19.94 -4.13 4.27
N LEU A 135 -18.70 -4.56 4.01
CA LEU A 135 -17.72 -4.89 5.07
C LEU A 135 -17.20 -3.65 5.80
N PHE A 136 -17.31 -2.47 5.21
CA PHE A 136 -16.78 -1.22 5.73
C PHE A 136 -17.87 -0.24 6.20
N THR A 137 -19.06 -0.75 6.54
CA THR A 137 -20.15 0.05 7.11
C THR A 137 -19.82 0.51 8.53
N THR A 138 -20.43 1.62 8.95
CA THR A 138 -20.21 2.18 10.30
C THR A 138 -20.56 1.19 11.42
N ALA A 139 -21.66 0.44 11.27
CA ALA A 139 -22.07 -0.57 12.25
C ALA A 139 -20.98 -1.64 12.43
N ARG A 140 -20.42 -2.15 11.34
CA ARG A 140 -19.35 -3.15 11.39
C ARG A 140 -18.04 -2.58 11.94
N LEU A 141 -17.69 -1.36 11.57
CA LEU A 141 -16.50 -0.69 12.09
C LEU A 141 -16.58 -0.46 13.61
N LYS A 142 -17.76 -0.15 14.16
CA LYS A 142 -17.96 -0.06 15.62
C LYS A 142 -17.65 -1.39 16.31
N THR A 143 -18.14 -2.50 15.79
CA THR A 143 -17.82 -3.84 16.32
C THR A 143 -16.32 -4.13 16.25
N VAL A 144 -15.70 -3.84 15.10
CA VAL A 144 -14.25 -4.06 14.88
C VAL A 144 -13.41 -3.19 15.83
N THR A 145 -13.86 -1.98 16.18
CA THR A 145 -13.13 -1.12 17.13
C THR A 145 -12.94 -1.79 18.48
N THR A 146 -13.98 -2.44 19.00
CA THR A 146 -13.86 -3.18 20.27
C THR A 146 -12.76 -4.24 20.22
N LEU A 147 -12.62 -4.90 19.09
CA LEU A 147 -11.60 -5.92 18.86
C LEU A 147 -10.20 -5.32 18.68
N MET A 148 -10.09 -4.21 17.96
CA MET A 148 -8.84 -3.46 17.82
C MET A 148 -8.34 -2.95 19.17
N ASN A 149 -9.25 -2.54 20.05
CA ASN A 149 -8.94 -2.06 21.38
C ASN A 149 -8.33 -3.14 22.29
N ILE A 150 -8.79 -4.39 22.16
CA ILE A 150 -8.18 -5.52 22.88
C ILE A 150 -6.71 -5.67 22.48
N ASN A 151 -6.42 -5.64 21.19
CA ASN A 151 -5.04 -5.75 20.68
C ASN A 151 -4.20 -4.50 21.00
N ALA A 152 -4.82 -3.32 21.09
CA ALA A 152 -4.13 -2.10 21.50
C ALA A 152 -3.77 -2.15 23.01
N GLN A 153 -4.58 -2.79 23.82
CA GLN A 153 -4.25 -3.05 25.21
C GLN A 153 -3.10 -4.08 25.33
N ASP A 154 -3.12 -5.18 24.56
CA ASP A 154 -2.02 -6.13 24.50
C ASP A 154 -0.71 -5.45 24.02
N LEU A 155 -0.82 -4.48 23.08
CA LEU A 155 0.31 -3.65 22.63
C LEU A 155 0.91 -2.79 23.77
N LYS A 156 0.05 -2.11 24.53
CA LYS A 156 0.46 -1.32 25.71
C LYS A 156 1.19 -2.21 26.73
N GLU A 157 0.61 -3.35 27.07
CA GLU A 157 1.19 -4.30 28.02
C GLU A 157 2.55 -4.81 27.54
N LYS A 158 2.69 -5.09 26.23
CA LYS A 158 3.97 -5.49 25.64
C LYS A 158 5.02 -4.38 25.73
N ILE A 159 4.64 -3.15 25.42
CA ILE A 159 5.55 -1.99 25.51
C ILE A 159 6.05 -1.85 26.96
N GLN A 160 5.14 -1.92 27.92
CA GLN A 160 5.45 -1.80 29.34
C GLN A 160 6.43 -2.91 29.79
N ARG A 161 6.04 -4.16 29.61
CA ARG A 161 6.77 -5.33 30.08
C ARG A 161 8.13 -5.55 29.40
N ASP A 162 8.15 -5.49 28.04
CA ASP A 162 9.32 -5.95 27.27
C ASP A 162 10.34 -4.82 27.03
N PHE A 163 9.92 -3.56 27.13
CA PHE A 163 10.77 -2.43 26.76
C PHE A 163 10.94 -1.41 27.90
N VAL A 164 9.86 -0.95 28.50
CA VAL A 164 9.94 0.07 29.56
C VAL A 164 10.62 -0.51 30.80
N GLU A 165 10.10 -1.61 31.36
CA GLU A 165 10.63 -2.25 32.55
C GLU A 165 12.05 -2.79 32.37
N GLN A 166 12.42 -3.11 31.12
CA GLN A 166 13.74 -3.61 30.78
C GLN A 166 14.70 -2.53 30.28
N GLY A 167 14.27 -1.27 30.20
CA GLY A 167 15.06 -0.15 29.69
C GLY A 167 15.53 -0.32 28.24
N LYS A 168 14.82 -1.12 27.44
CA LYS A 168 15.21 -1.47 26.07
C LYS A 168 14.64 -0.48 25.05
N ARG A 169 15.37 -0.30 23.94
CA ARG A 169 14.87 0.37 22.75
C ARG A 169 13.94 -0.55 21.96
N VAL A 170 13.03 0.07 21.22
CA VAL A 170 12.01 -0.61 20.44
C VAL A 170 12.26 -0.41 18.95
N ASN A 171 12.29 -1.49 18.17
CA ASN A 171 12.14 -1.41 16.73
C ASN A 171 10.64 -1.24 16.41
N ILE A 172 10.24 -0.03 15.99
CA ILE A 172 8.84 0.35 15.78
C ILE A 172 8.21 -0.53 14.69
N LYS A 173 8.87 -0.70 13.55
CA LYS A 173 8.33 -1.48 12.42
C LYS A 173 7.98 -2.89 12.86
N LYS A 174 8.87 -3.57 13.58
CA LYS A 174 8.62 -4.93 14.08
C LYS A 174 7.45 -4.98 15.06
N LEU A 175 7.38 -4.04 15.99
CA LEU A 175 6.31 -3.98 16.99
C LEU A 175 4.96 -3.69 16.34
N MET A 176 4.90 -2.72 15.42
CA MET A 176 3.67 -2.38 14.70
C MET A 176 3.22 -3.51 13.77
N THR A 177 4.15 -4.24 13.16
CA THR A 177 3.82 -5.44 12.37
C THR A 177 3.10 -6.48 13.24
N MET A 178 3.56 -6.73 14.48
CA MET A 178 2.87 -7.65 15.41
C MET A 178 1.44 -7.18 15.71
N TYR A 179 1.26 -5.90 16.05
CA TYR A 179 -0.05 -5.32 16.33
C TYR A 179 -1.01 -5.43 15.12
N VAL A 180 -0.53 -5.07 13.94
CA VAL A 180 -1.35 -5.14 12.72
C VAL A 180 -1.72 -6.59 12.39
N THR A 181 -0.79 -7.54 12.56
CA THR A 181 -1.03 -8.97 12.33
C THR A 181 -2.11 -9.51 13.27
N ASP A 182 -2.03 -9.23 14.58
CA ASP A 182 -3.01 -9.69 15.56
C ASP A 182 -4.39 -9.06 15.32
N THR A 183 -4.43 -7.77 14.98
CA THR A 183 -5.68 -7.06 14.66
C THR A 183 -6.34 -7.61 13.41
N LEU A 184 -5.55 -7.95 12.39
CA LEU A 184 -6.04 -8.56 11.15
C LEU A 184 -6.58 -9.97 11.36
N ALA A 185 -5.88 -10.79 12.14
CA ALA A 185 -6.32 -12.15 12.44
C ALA A 185 -7.72 -12.16 13.02
N PHE A 186 -7.98 -11.22 13.92
CA PHE A 186 -9.28 -11.09 14.54
C PHE A 186 -10.33 -10.53 13.58
N GLY A 187 -10.00 -9.48 12.83
CA GLY A 187 -10.91 -8.85 11.87
C GLY A 187 -11.28 -9.75 10.70
N VAL A 188 -10.31 -10.53 10.19
CA VAL A 188 -10.49 -11.37 8.99
C VAL A 188 -10.97 -12.78 9.34
N PHE A 189 -10.36 -13.42 10.33
CA PHE A 189 -10.60 -14.84 10.64
C PHE A 189 -11.38 -15.06 11.92
N GLY A 190 -11.72 -14.02 12.69
CA GLY A 190 -12.34 -14.17 14.00
C GLY A 190 -11.45 -14.88 15.03
N ILE A 191 -10.15 -14.96 14.77
CA ILE A 191 -9.19 -15.67 15.61
C ILE A 191 -8.37 -14.65 16.41
N ARG A 192 -8.35 -14.80 17.72
CA ARG A 192 -7.43 -14.06 18.55
C ARG A 192 -6.04 -14.69 18.46
N LEU A 193 -5.10 -13.96 17.88
CA LEU A 193 -3.69 -14.28 17.95
C LEU A 193 -3.07 -13.51 19.11
N SER A 194 -1.96 -14.03 19.59
CA SER A 194 -1.19 -13.45 20.70
C SER A 194 0.28 -13.26 20.31
N THR A 195 0.51 -12.78 19.08
CA THR A 195 1.87 -12.47 18.59
C THR A 195 2.53 -11.41 19.46
N LEU A 196 1.76 -10.43 19.95
CA LEU A 196 2.20 -9.43 20.92
C LEU A 196 2.64 -10.07 22.26
N LYS A 197 2.09 -11.22 22.63
CA LYS A 197 2.49 -12.00 23.82
C LYS A 197 3.62 -12.98 23.59
N GLY A 198 4.13 -13.05 22.35
CA GLY A 198 5.25 -13.92 21.97
C GLY A 198 4.84 -15.29 21.45
N GLU A 199 3.56 -15.54 21.22
CA GLU A 199 3.10 -16.81 20.66
C GLU A 199 3.41 -16.88 19.16
N LYS A 200 3.79 -18.08 18.70
CA LYS A 200 3.99 -18.36 17.29
C LYS A 200 2.64 -18.58 16.59
N SER A 201 2.48 -18.01 15.41
CA SER A 201 1.27 -18.22 14.62
C SER A 201 1.59 -18.37 13.12
N PRO A 202 0.81 -19.16 12.37
CA PRO A 202 0.97 -19.25 10.91
C PRO A 202 0.81 -17.90 10.21
N LEU A 203 -0.06 -17.01 10.73
CA LEU A 203 -0.24 -15.68 10.15
C LEU A 203 1.00 -14.80 10.37
N TRP A 204 1.71 -14.94 11.50
CA TRP A 204 2.99 -14.27 11.69
C TRP A 204 4.06 -14.76 10.71
N ASP A 205 4.09 -16.07 10.42
CA ASP A 205 4.99 -16.63 9.43
C ASP A 205 4.69 -16.11 8.03
N ILE A 206 3.39 -16.06 7.64
CA ILE A 206 2.94 -15.43 6.38
C ILE A 206 3.37 -13.96 6.33
N THR A 207 3.13 -13.19 7.39
CA THR A 207 3.50 -11.79 7.50
C THR A 207 5.00 -11.61 7.30
N SER A 208 5.81 -12.43 7.94
CA SER A 208 7.28 -12.36 7.81
C SER A 208 7.77 -12.65 6.38
N HIS A 209 7.06 -13.49 5.62
CA HIS A 209 7.36 -13.74 4.21
C HIS A 209 6.89 -12.61 3.29
N ILE A 210 5.78 -11.96 3.60
CA ILE A 210 5.24 -10.83 2.83
C ILE A 210 6.12 -9.59 3.02
N THR A 211 6.52 -9.29 4.26
CA THR A 211 7.29 -8.09 4.62
C THR A 211 8.78 -8.19 4.35
N LYS A 212 9.27 -9.40 3.97
CA LYS A 212 10.68 -9.61 3.65
C LYS A 212 10.99 -9.11 2.25
N CYS A 213 11.59 -7.94 2.17
CA CYS A 213 12.11 -7.38 0.92
C CYS A 213 13.56 -7.84 0.71
N ASN A 214 13.84 -8.36 -0.48
CA ASN A 214 15.17 -8.66 -0.98
C ASN A 214 15.20 -8.46 -2.49
N PHE A 215 16.38 -8.55 -3.11
CA PHE A 215 16.54 -8.32 -4.54
C PHE A 215 15.58 -9.17 -5.40
N SER A 216 15.51 -10.47 -5.16
CA SER A 216 14.66 -11.37 -5.94
C SER A 216 13.18 -11.00 -5.80
N ARG A 217 12.72 -10.76 -4.58
CA ARG A 217 11.33 -10.36 -4.33
C ARG A 217 11.02 -8.98 -4.88
N GLY A 218 11.94 -8.03 -4.74
CA GLY A 218 11.82 -6.70 -5.32
C GLY A 218 11.72 -6.74 -6.84
N LEU A 219 12.53 -7.59 -7.50
CA LEU A 219 12.48 -7.78 -8.95
C LEU A 219 11.14 -8.41 -9.40
N GLU A 220 10.64 -9.38 -8.66
CA GLU A 220 9.34 -10.01 -8.91
C GLU A 220 8.21 -8.98 -8.83
N ILE A 221 8.15 -8.19 -7.76
CA ILE A 221 7.17 -7.14 -7.57
C ILE A 221 7.30 -6.02 -8.61
N LEU A 222 8.53 -5.57 -8.91
CA LEU A 222 8.78 -4.59 -9.97
C LEU A 222 8.20 -5.08 -11.30
N THR A 223 8.43 -6.34 -11.64
CA THR A 223 7.96 -6.92 -12.90
C THR A 223 6.44 -6.97 -12.96
N ILE A 224 5.76 -7.36 -11.87
CA ILE A 224 4.30 -7.41 -11.77
C ILE A 224 3.67 -6.02 -11.89
N PHE A 225 4.27 -5.01 -11.27
CA PHE A 225 3.71 -3.66 -11.27
C PHE A 225 3.98 -2.89 -12.56
N PHE A 226 5.12 -3.12 -13.21
CA PHE A 226 5.59 -2.25 -14.29
C PHE A 226 5.88 -2.97 -15.62
N ILE A 227 6.02 -4.29 -15.63
CA ILE A 227 6.28 -5.08 -16.86
C ILE A 227 5.40 -6.35 -16.84
N PRO A 228 4.07 -6.24 -16.72
CA PRO A 228 3.17 -7.38 -16.44
C PRO A 228 3.25 -8.50 -17.50
N ARG A 229 3.57 -8.20 -18.76
CA ARG A 229 3.79 -9.22 -19.80
C ARG A 229 4.99 -10.10 -19.49
N LEU A 230 6.06 -9.52 -18.95
CA LEU A 230 7.24 -10.27 -18.53
C LEU A 230 6.94 -11.04 -17.24
N ALA A 231 6.18 -10.47 -16.32
CA ALA A 231 5.73 -11.15 -15.10
C ALA A 231 4.95 -12.43 -15.41
N GLU A 232 4.03 -12.37 -16.35
CA GLU A 232 3.26 -13.53 -16.80
C GLU A 232 4.15 -14.58 -17.48
N ALA A 233 5.04 -14.17 -18.41
CA ALA A 233 5.95 -15.04 -19.11
C ALA A 233 6.93 -15.78 -18.17
N LEU A 234 7.43 -15.08 -17.15
CA LEU A 234 8.34 -15.63 -16.13
C LEU A 234 7.62 -16.25 -14.93
N ARG A 235 6.27 -16.33 -14.96
CA ARG A 235 5.44 -16.89 -13.90
C ARG A 235 5.68 -16.25 -12.52
N MET A 236 5.91 -14.93 -12.50
CA MET A 236 6.08 -14.17 -11.27
C MET A 236 4.80 -14.18 -10.43
N LYS A 237 4.94 -14.24 -9.09
CA LYS A 237 3.82 -14.36 -8.17
C LYS A 237 3.67 -13.13 -7.29
N PHE A 238 2.46 -12.59 -7.21
CA PHE A 238 2.12 -11.47 -6.33
C PHE A 238 2.32 -11.84 -4.85
N PHE A 239 1.92 -13.07 -4.48
CA PHE A 239 2.25 -13.67 -3.19
C PHE A 239 3.38 -14.70 -3.38
N SER A 240 4.42 -14.65 -2.54
CA SER A 240 5.50 -15.63 -2.63
C SER A 240 4.94 -17.06 -2.44
N ALA A 241 5.56 -18.03 -3.12
CA ALA A 241 5.07 -19.41 -3.04
C ALA A 241 4.99 -19.96 -1.60
N PRO A 242 6.00 -19.73 -0.72
CA PRO A 242 5.91 -20.15 0.68
C PRO A 242 4.73 -19.49 1.41
N ALA A 243 4.53 -18.18 1.25
CA ALA A 243 3.41 -17.48 1.89
C ALA A 243 2.06 -18.02 1.41
N THR A 244 1.93 -18.32 0.12
CA THR A 244 0.71 -18.89 -0.46
C THR A 244 0.37 -20.26 0.13
N GLU A 245 1.35 -21.14 0.28
CA GLU A 245 1.14 -22.49 0.83
C GLU A 245 0.77 -22.45 2.31
N ILE A 246 1.47 -21.64 3.11
CA ILE A 246 1.14 -21.46 4.53
C ILE A 246 -0.26 -20.87 4.67
N PHE A 247 -0.60 -19.86 3.84
CA PHE A 247 -1.90 -19.21 3.83
C PHE A 247 -3.03 -20.19 3.53
N LYS A 248 -2.92 -20.99 2.46
CA LYS A 248 -3.92 -22.01 2.10
C LYS A 248 -4.16 -22.98 3.24
N LYS A 249 -3.09 -23.54 3.81
CA LYS A 249 -3.18 -24.48 4.93
C LYS A 249 -3.88 -23.86 6.15
N MET A 250 -3.48 -22.65 6.52
CA MET A 250 -4.09 -21.91 7.63
C MET A 250 -5.56 -21.63 7.36
N PHE A 251 -5.91 -21.10 6.20
CA PHE A 251 -7.28 -20.75 5.84
C PHE A 251 -8.21 -21.95 5.96
N TRP A 252 -7.87 -23.07 5.32
CA TRP A 252 -8.69 -24.27 5.36
C TRP A 252 -8.72 -24.94 6.74
N SER A 253 -7.67 -24.85 7.53
CA SER A 253 -7.67 -25.32 8.91
C SER A 253 -8.69 -24.56 9.77
N VAL A 254 -8.78 -23.23 9.60
CA VAL A 254 -9.75 -22.39 10.30
C VAL A 254 -11.17 -22.72 9.88
N VAL A 255 -11.40 -22.89 8.57
CA VAL A 255 -12.72 -23.29 8.03
C VAL A 255 -13.18 -24.63 8.63
N LYS A 256 -12.31 -25.65 8.61
CA LYS A 256 -12.60 -26.98 9.18
C LYS A 256 -12.92 -26.93 10.68
N LEU A 257 -12.13 -26.19 11.45
CA LEU A 257 -12.36 -26.03 12.89
C LEU A 257 -13.73 -25.39 13.18
N ARG A 258 -14.12 -24.39 12.39
CA ARG A 258 -15.39 -23.69 12.53
C ARG A 258 -16.58 -24.60 12.17
N GLN A 259 -16.46 -25.34 11.07
CA GLN A 259 -17.47 -26.32 10.67
C GLN A 259 -17.66 -27.41 11.73
N ALA A 260 -16.57 -27.92 12.31
CA ALA A 260 -16.62 -28.94 13.37
C ALA A 260 -17.29 -28.45 14.65
N LYS A 261 -17.17 -27.15 14.97
CA LYS A 261 -17.81 -26.53 16.15
C LYS A 261 -19.27 -26.13 15.92
N GLY A 262 -19.78 -26.20 14.71
CA GLY A 262 -21.12 -25.74 14.35
C GLY A 262 -21.33 -24.23 14.55
N GLU A 263 -20.26 -23.46 14.71
CA GLU A 263 -20.32 -22.03 14.94
C GLU A 263 -20.68 -21.31 13.63
N LYS A 264 -21.89 -20.78 13.55
CA LYS A 264 -22.33 -19.84 12.52
C LYS A 264 -22.12 -18.42 13.02
N ASN A 265 -20.86 -17.99 13.10
CA ASN A 265 -20.55 -16.64 13.56
C ASN A 265 -20.51 -15.68 12.37
N ASN A 266 -21.53 -14.86 12.21
CA ASN A 266 -21.65 -13.87 11.11
C ASN A 266 -20.85 -12.60 11.35
N THR A 267 -19.91 -12.58 12.29
CA THR A 267 -19.25 -11.36 12.75
C THR A 267 -17.90 -11.09 12.11
N ASP A 268 -17.27 -12.09 11.47
CA ASP A 268 -15.97 -11.93 10.83
C ASP A 268 -16.02 -12.02 9.28
N LEU A 269 -14.88 -11.72 8.66
CA LEU A 269 -14.77 -11.74 7.21
C LEU A 269 -14.72 -13.15 6.63
N LEU A 270 -14.30 -14.16 7.40
CA LEU A 270 -14.23 -15.53 6.91
C LEU A 270 -15.61 -16.09 6.55
N ASP A 271 -16.59 -15.92 7.46
CA ASP A 271 -17.98 -16.33 7.16
C ASP A 271 -18.55 -15.58 5.96
N TYR A 272 -18.14 -14.32 5.82
CA TYR A 272 -18.52 -13.52 4.67
C TYR A 272 -17.89 -14.06 3.37
N PHE A 273 -16.62 -14.42 3.38
CA PHE A 273 -15.93 -15.00 2.22
C PHE A 273 -16.53 -16.36 1.82
N LEU A 274 -16.89 -17.20 2.77
CA LEU A 274 -17.54 -18.48 2.48
C LEU A 274 -18.90 -18.28 1.79
N LYS A 275 -19.73 -17.35 2.27
CA LYS A 275 -20.98 -16.98 1.61
C LYS A 275 -20.78 -16.38 0.22
N LEU A 276 -19.68 -15.62 0.03
CA LEU A 276 -19.35 -15.06 -1.28
C LEU A 276 -18.92 -16.14 -2.27
N GLN A 277 -18.28 -17.20 -1.83
CA GLN A 277 -17.92 -18.33 -2.69
C GLN A 277 -19.16 -18.90 -3.38
N ASP A 278 -20.21 -19.20 -2.61
CA ASP A 278 -21.47 -19.72 -3.14
C ASP A 278 -22.14 -18.72 -4.09
N LYS A 279 -22.14 -17.43 -3.71
CA LYS A 279 -22.70 -16.38 -4.55
C LYS A 279 -21.95 -16.23 -5.87
N PHE A 280 -20.62 -16.28 -5.86
CA PHE A 280 -19.81 -16.16 -7.07
C PHE A 280 -19.97 -17.39 -7.97
N ALA A 281 -20.07 -18.59 -7.41
CA ALA A 281 -20.39 -19.80 -8.17
C ALA A 281 -21.75 -19.62 -8.90
N ALA A 282 -22.77 -19.14 -8.20
CA ALA A 282 -24.12 -18.94 -8.76
C ALA A 282 -24.19 -17.91 -9.89
N ILE A 283 -23.29 -16.95 -9.98
CA ILE A 283 -23.26 -15.89 -11.02
C ILE A 283 -22.25 -16.16 -12.15
N GLY A 284 -21.73 -17.39 -12.25
CA GLY A 284 -20.89 -17.85 -13.37
C GLY A 284 -19.39 -17.78 -13.12
N TYR A 285 -18.94 -17.82 -11.85
CA TYR A 285 -17.52 -17.93 -11.46
C TYR A 285 -17.22 -19.27 -10.76
N ASP A 286 -18.00 -20.33 -11.05
CA ASP A 286 -17.88 -21.61 -10.36
C ASP A 286 -16.46 -22.19 -10.43
N ASP A 287 -15.89 -22.27 -11.64
CA ASP A 287 -14.55 -22.83 -11.89
C ASP A 287 -13.42 -22.13 -11.10
N ILE A 288 -13.62 -20.89 -10.70
CA ILE A 288 -12.61 -20.09 -10.01
C ILE A 288 -13.03 -19.64 -8.60
N SER A 289 -14.22 -20.03 -8.13
CA SER A 289 -14.83 -19.50 -6.89
C SER A 289 -13.94 -19.68 -5.66
N GLU A 290 -13.30 -20.84 -5.51
CA GLU A 290 -12.37 -21.13 -4.42
C GLU A 290 -11.14 -20.22 -4.48
N ASN A 291 -10.47 -20.15 -5.62
CA ASN A 291 -9.30 -19.30 -5.81
C ASN A 291 -9.67 -17.83 -5.67
N LEU A 292 -10.86 -17.44 -6.10
CA LEU A 292 -11.38 -16.09 -5.98
C LEU A 292 -11.54 -15.70 -4.50
N MET A 293 -12.14 -16.56 -3.68
CA MET A 293 -12.30 -16.37 -2.24
C MET A 293 -10.93 -16.26 -1.54
N LEU A 294 -10.05 -17.23 -1.79
CA LEU A 294 -8.67 -17.22 -1.23
C LEU A 294 -7.90 -15.98 -1.63
N SER A 295 -8.03 -15.55 -2.88
CA SER A 295 -7.39 -14.35 -3.42
C SER A 295 -7.79 -13.09 -2.66
N GLN A 296 -9.07 -12.95 -2.31
CA GLN A 296 -9.53 -11.79 -1.55
C GLN A 296 -9.00 -11.81 -0.12
N ALA A 297 -9.07 -12.94 0.56
CA ALA A 297 -8.55 -13.06 1.93
C ALA A 297 -7.04 -12.76 1.98
N ALA A 298 -6.26 -13.29 1.03
CA ALA A 298 -4.83 -13.00 0.91
C ALA A 298 -4.56 -11.51 0.61
N ALA A 299 -5.36 -10.89 -0.26
CA ALA A 299 -5.24 -9.48 -0.59
C ALA A 299 -5.52 -8.55 0.60
N PHE A 300 -6.53 -8.87 1.42
CA PHE A 300 -6.81 -8.11 2.64
C PHE A 300 -5.63 -8.16 3.63
N ILE A 301 -5.02 -9.34 3.80
CA ILE A 301 -3.84 -9.50 4.64
C ILE A 301 -2.69 -8.61 4.14
N MET A 302 -2.33 -8.75 2.87
CA MET A 302 -1.20 -8.01 2.29
C MET A 302 -1.42 -6.50 2.29
N ALA A 303 -2.60 -6.05 1.86
CA ALA A 303 -2.92 -4.63 1.75
C ALA A 303 -2.91 -3.92 3.12
N SER A 304 -3.33 -4.61 4.18
CA SER A 304 -3.41 -4.02 5.53
C SER A 304 -2.06 -4.06 6.26
N ILE A 305 -1.29 -5.14 6.15
CA ILE A 305 -0.07 -5.32 6.95
C ILE A 305 0.96 -4.23 6.64
N GLU A 306 1.42 -4.14 5.40
CA GLU A 306 2.54 -3.26 5.05
C GLU A 306 2.15 -1.79 5.15
N THR A 307 1.04 -1.38 4.59
CA THR A 307 0.63 0.03 4.53
C THR A 307 0.35 0.61 5.92
N THR A 308 -0.36 -0.12 6.77
CA THR A 308 -0.66 0.32 8.14
C THR A 308 0.58 0.31 9.02
N THR A 309 1.40 -0.75 8.93
CA THR A 309 2.67 -0.84 9.68
C THR A 309 3.61 0.31 9.37
N VAL A 310 3.76 0.63 8.09
CA VAL A 310 4.66 1.72 7.64
C VAL A 310 4.12 3.07 8.11
N THR A 311 2.82 3.33 7.98
CA THR A 311 2.21 4.57 8.47
C THR A 311 2.39 4.73 9.97
N LEU A 312 2.12 3.69 10.78
CA LEU A 312 2.37 3.71 12.23
C LEU A 312 3.86 3.96 12.53
N THR A 313 4.75 3.32 11.79
CA THR A 313 6.19 3.46 12.00
C THR A 313 6.65 4.90 11.79
N TYR A 314 6.25 5.54 10.70
CA TYR A 314 6.61 6.93 10.43
C TYR A 314 5.89 7.89 11.39
N THR A 315 4.62 7.67 11.75
CA THR A 315 3.91 8.52 12.71
C THR A 315 4.58 8.50 14.08
N ILE A 316 4.93 7.33 14.60
CA ILE A 316 5.63 7.20 15.90
C ILE A 316 7.02 7.80 15.82
N PHE A 317 7.71 7.63 14.69
CA PHE A 317 9.03 8.23 14.45
C PHE A 317 8.95 9.76 14.44
N GLU A 318 8.03 10.35 13.68
CA GLU A 318 7.85 11.81 13.66
C GLU A 318 7.49 12.34 15.04
N LEU A 319 6.55 11.74 15.76
CA LEU A 319 6.17 12.15 17.11
C LEU A 319 7.35 12.10 18.11
N ALA A 320 8.33 11.21 17.91
CA ALA A 320 9.50 11.15 18.77
C ALA A 320 10.38 12.40 18.66
N TYR A 321 10.43 13.03 17.48
CA TYR A 321 11.23 14.24 17.24
C TYR A 321 10.45 15.54 17.41
N HIS A 322 9.12 15.51 17.37
CA HIS A 322 8.22 16.65 17.47
C HIS A 322 7.51 16.62 18.82
N LYS A 323 8.22 17.11 19.87
CA LYS A 323 7.76 16.99 21.25
C LYS A 323 6.53 17.84 21.54
N GLU A 324 6.41 19.01 20.94
CA GLU A 324 5.27 19.91 21.12
C GLU A 324 4.01 19.29 20.54
N GLU A 325 4.09 18.76 19.32
CA GLU A 325 2.99 18.09 18.64
C GLU A 325 2.60 16.78 19.38
N GLN A 326 3.59 16.10 19.94
CA GLN A 326 3.33 14.90 20.76
C GLN A 326 2.55 15.27 22.04
N GLU A 327 2.88 16.38 22.69
CA GLU A 327 2.14 16.85 23.88
C GLU A 327 0.75 17.40 23.52
N MET A 328 0.60 18.11 22.39
CA MET A 328 -0.72 18.52 21.91
C MET A 328 -1.64 17.31 21.65
N LEU A 329 -1.10 16.27 21.01
CA LEU A 329 -1.82 15.03 20.76
C LEU A 329 -2.19 14.32 22.08
N TYR A 330 -1.27 14.26 23.03
CA TYR A 330 -1.55 13.71 24.36
C TYR A 330 -2.69 14.45 25.07
N ASN A 331 -2.66 15.77 25.06
CA ASN A 331 -3.67 16.60 25.71
C ASN A 331 -5.06 16.36 25.10
N GLU A 332 -5.16 16.31 23.75
CA GLU A 332 -6.43 15.98 23.07
C GLU A 332 -6.97 14.61 23.53
N ILE A 333 -6.14 13.58 23.51
CA ILE A 333 -6.54 12.22 23.89
C ILE A 333 -6.95 12.17 25.39
N ASN A 334 -6.13 12.78 26.25
CA ASN A 334 -6.37 12.79 27.69
C ASN A 334 -7.67 13.52 28.06
N ASP A 335 -7.99 14.61 27.36
CA ASP A 335 -9.26 15.32 27.56
C ASP A 335 -10.48 14.48 27.19
N VAL A 336 -10.40 13.70 26.10
CA VAL A 336 -11.48 12.78 25.71
C VAL A 336 -11.59 11.62 26.69
N VAL A 337 -10.46 11.05 27.14
CA VAL A 337 -10.43 10.00 28.18
C VAL A 337 -11.07 10.48 29.48
N ARG A 338 -10.72 11.67 29.95
CA ARG A 338 -11.31 12.27 31.18
C ARG A 338 -12.80 12.51 31.03
N LYS A 339 -13.27 13.03 29.90
CA LYS A 339 -14.69 13.28 29.65
C LYS A 339 -15.52 12.01 29.57
N SER A 340 -14.95 10.97 28.91
CA SER A 340 -15.65 9.69 28.75
C SER A 340 -15.62 8.80 29.99
N GLY A 341 -14.64 9.00 30.87
CA GLY A 341 -14.35 8.11 32.00
C GLY A 341 -13.86 6.72 31.60
N LYS A 342 -13.44 6.54 30.34
CA LYS A 342 -12.98 5.27 29.76
C LYS A 342 -11.46 5.27 29.58
N ASN A 343 -10.81 4.17 29.92
CA ASN A 343 -9.38 3.98 29.65
C ASN A 343 -9.08 3.60 28.19
N VAL A 344 -10.13 3.29 27.42
CA VAL A 344 -10.03 2.86 26.01
C VAL A 344 -11.15 3.54 25.22
N LEU A 345 -10.78 4.25 24.17
CA LEU A 345 -11.70 5.03 23.34
C LEU A 345 -12.43 4.13 22.33
N ASP A 346 -13.73 4.32 22.19
CA ASP A 346 -14.54 3.63 21.19
C ASP A 346 -14.51 4.34 19.82
N TYR A 347 -15.27 3.79 18.85
CA TYR A 347 -15.32 4.33 17.50
C TYR A 347 -15.72 5.81 17.43
N THR A 348 -16.69 6.22 18.27
CA THR A 348 -17.22 7.59 18.28
C THR A 348 -16.15 8.56 18.80
N GLU A 349 -15.58 8.26 19.94
CA GLU A 349 -14.53 9.05 20.58
C GLU A 349 -13.28 9.16 19.69
N LEU A 350 -12.82 8.05 19.10
CA LEU A 350 -11.71 8.06 18.15
C LEU A 350 -12.00 8.89 16.89
N SER A 351 -13.29 9.08 16.55
CA SER A 351 -13.68 9.88 15.38
C SER A 351 -13.66 11.39 15.68
N GLU A 352 -13.72 11.78 16.96
CA GLU A 352 -13.70 13.17 17.42
C GLU A 352 -12.29 13.74 17.59
N LEU A 353 -11.24 12.89 17.62
CA LEU A 353 -9.84 13.30 17.79
C LEU A 353 -9.30 13.97 16.52
N LYS A 354 -9.49 15.28 16.42
CA LYS A 354 -9.12 16.07 15.23
C LYS A 354 -7.61 16.17 15.04
N TYR A 355 -6.87 16.40 16.14
CA TYR A 355 -5.43 16.50 16.08
C TYR A 355 -4.77 15.17 15.75
N LEU A 356 -5.28 14.05 16.29
CA LEU A 356 -4.85 12.71 15.90
C LEU A 356 -5.05 12.46 14.40
N ILE A 357 -6.19 12.88 13.84
CA ILE A 357 -6.44 12.76 12.40
C ILE A 357 -5.44 13.62 11.61
N ALA A 358 -5.16 14.83 12.06
CA ALA A 358 -4.19 15.73 11.45
C ALA A 358 -2.76 15.13 11.46
N VAL A 359 -2.33 14.58 12.59
CA VAL A 359 -1.05 13.85 12.74
C VAL A 359 -0.93 12.69 11.75
N ILE A 360 -1.97 11.89 11.62
CA ILE A 360 -1.98 10.77 10.65
C ILE A 360 -1.94 11.29 9.20
N ASN A 361 -2.73 12.32 8.89
CA ASN A 361 -2.78 12.88 7.53
C ASN A 361 -1.45 13.53 7.13
N GLU A 362 -0.79 14.26 8.02
CA GLU A 362 0.52 14.84 7.73
C GLU A 362 1.59 13.76 7.53
N THR A 363 1.53 12.69 8.30
CA THR A 363 2.40 11.53 8.08
C THR A 363 2.13 10.88 6.73
N LEU A 364 0.86 10.69 6.36
CA LEU A 364 0.47 10.15 5.06
C LEU A 364 0.83 11.07 3.89
N ARG A 365 0.85 12.39 4.09
CA ARG A 365 1.34 13.35 3.11
C ARG A 365 2.84 13.19 2.89
N LYS A 366 3.63 13.31 3.95
CA LYS A 366 5.09 13.30 3.91
C LYS A 366 5.66 11.92 3.56
N CYS A 367 5.03 10.86 4.06
CA CYS A 367 5.48 9.48 3.95
C CYS A 367 4.37 8.57 3.40
N VAL A 368 3.82 8.91 2.22
CA VAL A 368 2.76 8.11 1.61
C VAL A 368 3.24 6.68 1.32
N PRO A 369 2.50 5.65 1.76
CA PRO A 369 2.91 4.25 1.52
C PRO A 369 3.06 3.88 0.05
N LEU A 370 2.11 4.31 -0.81
CA LEU A 370 2.16 4.11 -2.26
C LEU A 370 2.34 5.45 -2.96
N GLN A 371 3.49 5.62 -3.58
CA GLN A 371 3.96 6.87 -4.18
C GLN A 371 3.37 7.18 -5.55
N HIS A 372 2.66 6.23 -6.17
CA HIS A 372 1.99 6.41 -7.45
C HIS A 372 0.67 5.63 -7.54
N LEU A 373 -0.20 6.08 -8.42
CA LEU A 373 -1.47 5.42 -8.75
C LEU A 373 -1.50 5.13 -10.25
N ASP A 374 -1.56 3.86 -10.63
CA ASP A 374 -1.51 3.43 -12.02
C ASP A 374 -2.91 3.28 -12.66
N ARG A 375 -3.00 3.59 -13.94
CA ARG A 375 -4.16 3.34 -14.81
C ARG A 375 -3.70 2.92 -16.20
N VAL A 376 -4.64 2.32 -16.95
CA VAL A 376 -4.46 2.00 -18.37
C VAL A 376 -5.70 2.46 -19.13
N PRO A 377 -5.55 3.28 -20.17
CA PRO A 377 -6.66 3.69 -21.01
C PRO A 377 -7.18 2.52 -21.84
N LEU A 378 -8.49 2.38 -21.93
CA LEU A 378 -9.17 1.36 -22.72
C LEU A 378 -9.31 1.75 -24.18
N ASN A 379 -9.24 3.03 -24.49
CA ASN A 379 -9.29 3.64 -25.79
C ASN A 379 -8.26 4.77 -25.85
N ASP A 380 -7.97 5.30 -27.03
CA ASP A 380 -7.18 6.51 -27.17
C ASP A 380 -7.89 7.65 -26.42
N TYR A 381 -7.12 8.46 -25.70
CA TYR A 381 -7.64 9.48 -24.80
C TYR A 381 -6.91 10.81 -24.96
N GLN A 382 -7.67 11.87 -25.27
CA GLN A 382 -7.14 13.24 -25.33
C GLN A 382 -6.91 13.74 -23.90
N LEU A 383 -5.68 13.66 -23.45
CA LEU A 383 -5.31 14.04 -22.08
C LEU A 383 -5.18 15.57 -21.95
N THR A 384 -4.47 16.19 -22.90
CA THR A 384 -4.33 17.65 -23.09
C THR A 384 -4.51 17.97 -24.57
N ASP A 385 -4.52 19.24 -24.96
CA ASP A 385 -4.63 19.63 -26.37
C ASP A 385 -3.51 19.05 -27.25
N ASP A 386 -2.34 18.86 -26.65
CA ASP A 386 -1.12 18.38 -27.34
C ASP A 386 -0.85 16.88 -27.10
N ILE A 387 -1.53 16.22 -26.16
CA ILE A 387 -1.20 14.86 -25.74
C ILE A 387 -2.39 13.91 -25.92
N VAL A 388 -2.25 13.01 -26.89
CA VAL A 388 -3.12 11.84 -27.02
C VAL A 388 -2.42 10.63 -26.40
N LEU A 389 -3.05 10.06 -25.37
CA LEU A 389 -2.60 8.83 -24.75
C LEU A 389 -3.21 7.65 -25.47
N GLU A 390 -2.40 6.87 -26.18
CA GLU A 390 -2.87 5.71 -26.92
C GLU A 390 -3.37 4.60 -25.98
N LYS A 391 -4.35 3.85 -26.43
CA LYS A 391 -4.86 2.65 -25.74
C LYS A 391 -3.74 1.75 -25.25
N GLY A 392 -3.78 1.36 -23.98
CA GLY A 392 -2.83 0.42 -23.38
C GLY A 392 -1.52 1.04 -22.90
N ILE A 393 -1.26 2.32 -23.14
CA ILE A 393 -0.12 3.04 -22.55
C ILE A 393 -0.40 3.28 -21.07
N PRO A 394 0.40 2.75 -20.14
CA PRO A 394 0.18 3.00 -18.72
C PRO A 394 0.40 4.47 -18.35
N ILE A 395 -0.48 4.98 -17.50
CA ILE A 395 -0.38 6.30 -16.91
C ILE A 395 -0.31 6.20 -15.38
N MET A 396 0.56 6.96 -14.77
CA MET A 396 0.80 6.97 -13.33
C MET A 396 0.64 8.37 -12.79
N VAL A 397 -0.20 8.54 -11.78
CA VAL A 397 -0.30 9.78 -11.00
C VAL A 397 0.79 9.75 -9.95
N ASN A 398 1.70 10.73 -9.96
CA ASN A 398 2.82 10.86 -9.04
C ASN A 398 2.35 11.47 -7.70
N VAL A 399 1.90 10.62 -6.79
CA VAL A 399 1.40 11.03 -5.47
C VAL A 399 2.51 11.66 -4.63
N ALA A 400 3.74 11.12 -4.70
CA ALA A 400 4.88 11.69 -3.97
C ALA A 400 5.16 13.14 -4.39
N ALA A 401 5.06 13.44 -5.69
CA ALA A 401 5.23 14.80 -6.20
C ALA A 401 4.11 15.74 -5.74
N LEU A 402 2.84 15.32 -5.88
CA LEU A 402 1.68 16.12 -5.46
C LEU A 402 1.72 16.45 -3.96
N HIS A 403 2.07 15.47 -3.13
CA HIS A 403 2.18 15.65 -1.68
C HIS A 403 3.34 16.55 -1.24
N HIS A 404 4.32 16.80 -2.11
CA HIS A 404 5.49 17.63 -1.82
C HIS A 404 5.56 18.87 -2.71
N ASP A 405 4.49 19.24 -3.37
CA ASP A 405 4.42 20.47 -4.17
C ASP A 405 4.21 21.68 -3.26
N GLU A 406 5.17 22.62 -3.27
CA GLU A 406 5.16 23.82 -2.42
C GLU A 406 3.94 24.73 -2.67
N ARG A 407 3.35 24.67 -3.85
CA ARG A 407 2.13 25.43 -4.20
C ARG A 407 0.94 25.04 -3.33
N PHE A 408 0.86 23.76 -2.92
CA PHE A 408 -0.22 23.20 -2.13
C PHE A 408 0.18 22.94 -0.68
N PHE A 409 1.44 22.61 -0.45
CA PHE A 409 2.00 22.30 0.87
C PHE A 409 3.26 23.13 1.10
N PRO A 410 3.16 24.42 1.52
CA PRO A 410 4.33 25.24 1.83
C PRO A 410 5.25 24.53 2.81
N GLU A 411 6.58 24.61 2.59
CA GLU A 411 7.60 23.86 3.35
C GLU A 411 7.30 22.35 3.40
N PRO A 412 7.24 21.67 2.25
CA PRO A 412 6.69 20.30 2.17
C PRO A 412 7.55 19.25 2.88
N ASN A 413 8.78 19.55 3.19
CA ASN A 413 9.68 18.65 3.94
C ASN A 413 9.47 18.74 5.46
N GLU A 414 8.86 19.81 5.97
CA GLU A 414 8.49 19.94 7.36
C GLU A 414 7.25 19.10 7.67
N TRP A 415 7.29 18.44 8.83
CA TRP A 415 6.15 17.68 9.34
C TRP A 415 5.34 18.57 10.29
N ARG A 416 4.19 19.06 9.83
CA ARG A 416 3.30 19.99 10.54
C ARG A 416 1.86 19.54 10.47
N PRO A 417 1.34 18.84 11.49
CA PRO A 417 -0.05 18.36 11.55
C PRO A 417 -1.11 19.47 11.40
N GLU A 418 -0.79 20.70 11.82
CA GLU A 418 -1.66 21.87 11.80
C GLU A 418 -2.21 22.19 10.40
N ARG A 419 -1.52 21.77 9.33
CA ARG A 419 -1.99 21.89 7.94
C ARG A 419 -3.36 21.23 7.72
N PHE A 420 -3.68 20.22 8.54
CA PHE A 420 -4.91 19.43 8.42
C PHE A 420 -5.96 19.78 9.47
N LEU A 421 -5.79 20.85 10.24
CA LEU A 421 -6.77 21.31 11.22
C LEU A 421 -7.77 22.29 10.61
N ASN A 422 -7.35 23.08 9.62
CA ASN A 422 -8.22 24.03 8.93
C ASN A 422 -8.97 23.35 7.79
N THR A 423 -10.26 23.08 7.99
CA THR A 423 -11.11 22.37 7.01
C THR A 423 -11.25 23.10 5.69
N SER A 424 -11.28 24.44 5.70
CA SER A 424 -11.42 25.25 4.47
C SER A 424 -10.17 25.17 3.57
N GLU A 425 -8.99 25.13 4.17
CA GLU A 425 -7.73 24.92 3.44
C GLU A 425 -7.61 23.47 2.97
N PHE A 426 -8.06 22.51 3.78
CA PHE A 426 -8.06 21.10 3.42
C PHE A 426 -8.98 20.79 2.23
N ASP A 427 -10.16 21.41 2.17
CA ASP A 427 -11.09 21.25 1.04
C ASP A 427 -10.53 21.84 -0.27
N ALA A 428 -9.64 22.84 -0.18
CA ALA A 428 -8.92 23.39 -1.32
C ALA A 428 -7.84 22.44 -1.87
N LEU A 429 -7.40 21.43 -1.08
CA LEU A 429 -6.42 20.42 -1.46
C LEU A 429 -6.99 19.30 -2.34
N ASN A 430 -8.16 19.48 -2.93
CA ASN A 430 -8.78 18.50 -3.81
C ASN A 430 -7.79 18.03 -4.90
N TYR A 431 -7.62 16.71 -5.00
CA TYR A 431 -6.73 16.03 -5.94
C TYR A 431 -5.22 16.24 -5.71
N THR A 432 -4.82 16.98 -4.68
CA THR A 432 -3.42 17.15 -4.28
C THR A 432 -3.03 16.22 -3.13
N PHE A 433 -3.99 15.84 -2.27
CA PHE A 433 -3.79 14.91 -1.15
C PHE A 433 -4.50 13.58 -1.42
N LEU A 434 -3.73 12.58 -1.86
CA LEU A 434 -4.22 11.31 -2.41
C LEU A 434 -3.70 10.05 -1.66
N PRO A 435 -3.60 10.01 -0.33
CA PRO A 435 -2.95 8.92 0.37
C PRO A 435 -3.70 7.58 0.23
N PHE A 436 -5.00 7.63 -0.07
CA PHE A 436 -5.85 6.46 -0.31
C PHE A 436 -6.31 6.35 -1.77
N GLY A 437 -5.74 7.18 -2.66
CA GLY A 437 -6.24 7.34 -4.01
C GLY A 437 -7.64 7.96 -4.02
N GLU A 438 -8.13 8.25 -5.23
CA GLU A 438 -9.47 8.82 -5.44
C GLU A 438 -10.18 8.13 -6.62
N GLY A 439 -11.47 8.46 -6.80
CA GLY A 439 -12.32 7.91 -7.85
C GLY A 439 -12.69 6.44 -7.60
N HIS A 440 -13.07 5.78 -8.67
CA HIS A 440 -13.63 4.41 -8.64
C HIS A 440 -12.64 3.30 -8.20
N ARG A 441 -11.34 3.61 -8.10
CA ARG A 441 -10.28 2.72 -7.60
C ARG A 441 -9.67 3.21 -6.28
N SER A 442 -10.35 4.10 -5.57
CA SER A 442 -9.94 4.52 -4.22
C SER A 442 -9.87 3.34 -3.25
N CYS A 443 -9.13 3.50 -2.16
CA CYS A 443 -8.94 2.45 -1.18
C CYS A 443 -10.26 2.08 -0.48
N ILE A 444 -10.70 0.84 -0.65
CA ILE A 444 -11.90 0.32 0.00
C ILE A 444 -11.72 0.20 1.53
N GLY A 445 -10.49 -0.02 1.99
CA GLY A 445 -10.12 -0.16 3.40
C GLY A 445 -9.78 1.15 4.12
N LYS A 446 -9.96 2.34 3.52
CA LYS A 446 -9.61 3.66 4.12
C LYS A 446 -10.12 3.80 5.55
N ARG A 447 -11.40 3.53 5.78
CA ARG A 447 -12.03 3.67 7.10
C ARG A 447 -11.47 2.67 8.13
N TYR A 448 -11.23 1.44 7.70
CA TYR A 448 -10.64 0.40 8.55
C TYR A 448 -9.19 0.73 8.91
N GLY A 449 -8.38 1.10 7.93
CA GLY A 449 -6.98 1.49 8.14
C GLY A 449 -6.85 2.69 9.06
N MET A 450 -7.62 3.77 8.83
CA MET A 450 -7.64 4.94 9.71
C MET A 450 -8.03 4.58 11.15
N LEU A 451 -9.00 3.68 11.32
CA LEU A 451 -9.40 3.23 12.65
C LEU A 451 -8.29 2.46 13.34
N GLN A 452 -7.61 1.56 12.64
CA GLN A 452 -6.49 0.79 13.16
C GLN A 452 -5.31 1.69 13.57
N LEU A 453 -5.01 2.72 12.76
CA LEU A 453 -3.99 3.73 13.09
C LEU A 453 -4.36 4.50 14.35
N LYS A 454 -5.59 5.02 14.42
CA LYS A 454 -6.07 5.81 15.56
C LYS A 454 -6.05 5.01 16.87
N THR A 455 -6.51 3.77 16.84
CA THR A 455 -6.57 2.91 18.03
C THR A 455 -5.18 2.67 18.61
N ALA A 456 -4.19 2.34 17.76
CA ALA A 456 -2.81 2.12 18.20
C ALA A 456 -2.19 3.41 18.76
N LEU A 457 -2.29 4.50 18.01
CA LEU A 457 -1.64 5.77 18.36
C LEU A 457 -2.25 6.38 19.63
N ALA A 458 -3.59 6.36 19.77
CA ALA A 458 -4.25 6.83 20.98
C ALA A 458 -3.76 6.07 22.21
N GLN A 459 -3.66 4.74 22.13
CA GLN A 459 -3.19 3.91 23.23
C GLN A 459 -1.71 4.14 23.56
N ILE A 460 -0.86 4.30 22.56
CA ILE A 460 0.57 4.54 22.76
C ILE A 460 0.79 5.92 23.38
N VAL A 461 0.26 6.99 22.78
CA VAL A 461 0.54 8.38 23.20
C VAL A 461 -0.10 8.70 24.55
N HIS A 462 -1.26 8.13 24.86
CA HIS A 462 -1.88 8.31 26.17
C HIS A 462 -1.04 7.72 27.30
N ASN A 463 -0.36 6.58 27.08
CA ASN A 463 0.35 5.89 28.14
C ASN A 463 1.86 6.13 28.16
N PHE A 464 2.44 6.55 27.03
CA PHE A 464 3.88 6.67 26.90
C PHE A 464 4.29 7.97 26.21
N ARG A 465 5.40 8.53 26.66
CA ARG A 465 6.19 9.52 25.95
C ARG A 465 7.15 8.79 25.03
N ILE A 466 7.29 9.28 23.81
CA ILE A 466 8.14 8.68 22.76
C ILE A 466 9.40 9.52 22.64
N GLU A 467 10.55 8.90 22.83
CA GLU A 467 11.85 9.57 22.75
C GLU A 467 12.68 9.01 21.58
N PRO A 468 13.33 9.87 20.79
CA PRO A 468 14.13 9.44 19.65
C PRO A 468 15.44 8.77 20.10
N ILE A 469 15.89 7.78 19.33
CA ILE A 469 17.19 7.10 19.54
C ILE A 469 18.05 7.18 18.28
N THR A 470 17.45 7.03 17.11
CA THR A 470 18.16 7.08 15.81
C THR A 470 18.23 8.52 15.31
N PRO A 471 19.16 8.88 14.41
CA PRO A 471 19.12 10.18 13.74
C PRO A 471 17.79 10.40 13.01
N TYR A 472 17.42 11.68 12.81
CA TYR A 472 16.22 12.07 12.04
C TYR A 472 16.37 11.76 10.54
N GLU A 473 16.77 10.54 10.23
CA GLU A 473 16.93 10.03 8.89
C GLU A 473 16.64 8.53 8.87
N LEU A 474 15.70 8.12 8.03
CA LEU A 474 15.39 6.71 7.80
C LEU A 474 15.75 6.33 6.37
N LYS A 475 16.68 5.40 6.23
CA LYS A 475 17.00 4.81 4.93
C LYS A 475 15.80 4.00 4.42
N ARG A 476 15.40 4.27 3.18
CA ARG A 476 14.27 3.61 2.53
C ARG A 476 14.69 2.33 1.85
N ASP A 477 13.85 1.31 1.91
CA ASP A 477 14.12 0.02 1.29
C ASP A 477 13.93 0.11 -0.24
N PRO A 478 14.98 -0.10 -1.05
CA PRO A 478 14.90 0.00 -2.51
C PRO A 478 14.13 -1.14 -3.15
N TYR A 479 13.90 -2.24 -2.44
CA TYR A 479 13.19 -3.41 -2.95
C TYR A 479 11.72 -3.45 -2.61
N SER A 480 11.26 -2.54 -1.74
CA SER A 480 9.86 -2.45 -1.35
C SER A 480 9.08 -1.53 -2.27
N ILE A 481 7.91 -1.99 -2.74
CA ILE A 481 6.95 -1.12 -3.46
C ILE A 481 6.27 -0.13 -2.51
N VAL A 482 6.21 -0.45 -1.23
CA VAL A 482 5.69 0.43 -0.18
C VAL A 482 6.88 1.20 0.43
N LEU A 483 6.66 2.46 0.79
CA LEU A 483 7.67 3.27 1.46
C LEU A 483 8.01 2.69 2.85
N ALA A 484 8.96 1.78 2.90
CA ALA A 484 9.36 1.11 4.13
C ALA A 484 10.80 1.49 4.55
N PRO A 485 11.08 1.68 5.86
CA PRO A 485 12.46 1.83 6.32
C PRO A 485 13.17 0.45 6.34
N ILE A 486 14.46 0.43 5.93
CA ILE A 486 15.26 -0.82 5.85
C ILE A 486 15.40 -1.46 7.23
N ASP A 487 15.89 -0.71 8.20
CA ASP A 487 16.24 -1.22 9.53
C ASP A 487 15.10 -1.05 10.56
N GLY A 488 13.93 -0.54 10.10
CA GLY A 488 12.90 -0.01 10.98
C GLY A 488 13.38 1.29 11.65
N ALA A 489 12.50 1.92 12.40
CA ALA A 489 12.85 3.05 13.24
C ALA A 489 12.99 2.58 14.70
N SER A 490 13.92 3.12 15.46
CA SER A 490 14.08 2.79 16.88
C SER A 490 13.75 3.99 17.76
N VAL A 491 12.94 3.74 18.79
CA VAL A 491 12.58 4.74 19.82
C VAL A 491 12.68 4.13 21.22
N LYS A 492 12.57 5.00 22.22
CA LYS A 492 12.38 4.61 23.63
C LYS A 492 11.00 5.09 24.07
N PHE A 493 10.28 4.23 24.77
CA PHE A 493 9.05 4.59 25.43
C PHE A 493 9.30 4.87 26.92
N VAL A 494 8.76 5.97 27.42
CA VAL A 494 8.82 6.38 28.83
C VAL A 494 7.38 6.53 29.34
N PRO A 495 7.02 5.95 30.48
CA PRO A 495 5.66 6.09 31.03
C PRO A 495 5.28 7.56 31.25
N ARG A 496 4.01 7.88 31.05
CA ARG A 496 3.42 9.18 31.37
C ARG A 496 2.84 9.25 32.77
#